data_36f36628e912d84f48ce46e8d685dd32
#
_entry.id   36f36628e912d84f48ce46e8d685dd32
#
_cell.length_a   1.000
_cell.length_b   1.000
_cell.length_c   1.000
_cell.angle_alpha   90.00
_cell.angle_beta   90.00
_cell.angle_gamma   90.00
#
_symmetry.space_group_name_H-M   'P 1'
#
loop_
_entity.id
_entity.type
_entity.pdbx_description
1 polymer ?
#
loop_
_entity_poly.entity_id
_entity_poly.type
_entity_poly.pdbx_seq_one_letter_code
_entity_poly.pdbx_strand_id
1 'polypeptide(L)'
;MKKVVLLLTLIAAAAFSWTSEGLLAQEGTTPVPEQTTTAELTPAQSVIPNQYVVVFREGIRDPSAVAREHARRHGAQVVHTYQHALKGYTARIPDRRLEKVLAEERVDYVEPDQRVHATAQALPWGINRVDADISSTKAGNGSGAVSKVNAYIIDTGIYRHADLNVVKHVNFARDGKNRDCYGHGTHVAGTVAAKDNYRAVVGVAPGSPLTGVKVLDCSGDGTASSVIKGVDWVTANAKKPAIANMSLAGPTSRALDDAVRKSARSGVFYSLAAGDNGAKNACKFSPARAGAGTNNGIATVAATNKRNAEPSWSNYGRCVDIWAPGARILSTKMGGATTRMSGVSQASPHVGGGAALYLSSHTSASPSRVETALKNAAKKPGTKSKDGRAILLEYVGRF
;
A
#
# COMPACT_ATOMS: atom_id res chain seq x y z
N MET A 1 -45.23 1.70 -12.33
CA MET A 1 -43.84 1.36 -11.98
C MET A 1 -43.02 2.64 -12.07
N LYS A 2 -42.42 3.05 -10.94
CA LYS A 2 -41.76 4.36 -10.82
C LYS A 2 -40.39 4.33 -11.53
N LYS A 3 -40.19 5.25 -12.48
CA LYS A 3 -38.90 5.47 -13.15
C LYS A 3 -37.95 6.06 -12.14
N VAL A 4 -36.79 5.43 -11.90
CA VAL A 4 -35.74 5.98 -11.03
C VAL A 4 -34.91 6.94 -11.86
N VAL A 5 -35.09 8.23 -11.60
CA VAL A 5 -34.24 9.29 -12.12
C VAL A 5 -33.20 9.59 -11.04
N LEU A 6 -31.93 9.32 -11.30
CA LEU A 6 -30.84 9.73 -10.42
C LEU A 6 -30.49 11.18 -10.78
N LEU A 7 -31.09 12.14 -10.09
CA LEU A 7 -30.81 13.57 -10.23
C LEU A 7 -29.57 13.90 -9.37
N LEU A 8 -28.44 14.20 -10.01
CA LEU A 8 -27.28 14.79 -9.33
C LEU A 8 -27.57 16.27 -9.04
N THR A 9 -27.87 16.58 -7.79
CA THR A 9 -28.00 17.96 -7.30
C THR A 9 -26.64 18.65 -7.28
N LEU A 10 -26.52 19.73 -8.05
CA LEU A 10 -25.43 20.69 -7.96
C LEU A 10 -25.54 21.45 -6.62
N ILE A 11 -24.58 21.29 -5.75
CA ILE A 11 -24.42 22.16 -4.58
C ILE A 11 -23.50 23.31 -4.99
N ALA A 12 -24.08 24.50 -5.07
CA ALA A 12 -23.33 25.74 -5.22
C ALA A 12 -22.63 26.07 -3.89
N ALA A 13 -21.30 26.15 -3.90
CA ALA A 13 -20.53 26.62 -2.77
C ALA A 13 -20.46 28.14 -2.79
N ALA A 14 -21.04 28.78 -1.76
CA ALA A 14 -20.90 30.20 -1.52
C ALA A 14 -19.48 30.52 -1.02
N ALA A 15 -18.84 31.47 -1.66
CA ALA A 15 -17.56 32.02 -1.26
C ALA A 15 -17.73 32.92 -0.03
N PHE A 16 -17.01 32.62 1.03
CA PHE A 16 -16.78 33.55 2.15
C PHE A 16 -15.37 34.11 2.05
N SER A 17 -15.29 35.40 1.77
CA SER A 17 -14.06 36.18 1.80
C SER A 17 -13.66 36.52 3.22
N TRP A 18 -12.43 36.22 3.61
CA TRP A 18 -11.77 36.82 4.77
C TRP A 18 -10.47 37.46 4.30
N THR A 19 -10.42 38.77 4.44
CA THR A 19 -9.23 39.61 4.34
C THR A 19 -8.53 39.67 5.68
N SER A 20 -7.23 39.45 5.72
CA SER A 20 -6.31 40.29 6.50
C SER A 20 -4.84 39.91 6.24
N GLU A 21 -4.09 40.97 6.11
CA GLU A 21 -2.72 41.15 5.72
C GLU A 21 -1.68 40.43 6.59
N GLY A 22 -0.57 40.05 5.97
CA GLY A 22 0.64 39.57 6.64
C GLY A 22 1.74 39.24 5.64
N LEU A 23 2.45 40.29 5.18
CA LEU A 23 3.69 40.20 4.39
C LEU A 23 4.76 39.46 5.16
N LEU A 24 5.36 38.39 4.61
CA LEU A 24 6.76 38.04 4.82
C LEU A 24 7.29 37.19 3.64
N ALA A 25 8.37 37.65 3.10
CA ALA A 25 9.32 37.18 2.11
C ALA A 25 9.17 35.77 1.50
N GLN A 26 9.04 35.75 0.15
CA GLN A 26 9.28 34.61 -0.71
C GLN A 26 10.77 34.44 -0.98
N GLU A 27 11.33 33.31 -0.57
CA GLU A 27 12.52 32.77 -1.23
C GLU A 27 12.07 31.71 -2.23
N GLY A 28 12.40 31.94 -3.50
CA GLY A 28 12.00 31.12 -4.62
C GLY A 28 12.73 29.76 -4.63
N THR A 29 11.96 28.70 -4.58
CA THR A 29 12.38 27.36 -5.02
C THR A 29 11.48 26.92 -6.15
N THR A 30 12.07 26.74 -7.33
CA THR A 30 11.43 26.15 -8.50
C THR A 30 10.82 24.79 -8.13
N PRO A 31 9.55 24.52 -8.47
CA PRO A 31 8.95 23.21 -8.22
C PRO A 31 9.55 22.18 -9.17
N VAL A 32 10.10 21.11 -8.62
CA VAL A 32 10.39 19.88 -9.36
C VAL A 32 9.07 19.35 -9.91
N PRO A 33 8.96 19.00 -11.22
CA PRO A 33 7.71 18.51 -11.77
C PRO A 33 7.27 17.24 -11.06
N GLU A 34 6.07 17.29 -10.51
CA GLU A 34 5.37 16.18 -9.89
C GLU A 34 5.10 15.12 -10.96
N GLN A 35 5.80 13.98 -10.86
CA GLN A 35 5.49 12.83 -11.70
C GLN A 35 4.05 12.43 -11.43
N THR A 36 3.26 12.44 -12.47
CA THR A 36 1.84 12.10 -12.51
C THR A 36 1.61 10.70 -11.94
N THR A 37 1.31 10.64 -10.65
CA THR A 37 0.55 9.51 -10.11
C THR A 37 -0.80 9.54 -10.83
N THR A 38 -1.18 8.46 -11.49
CA THR A 38 -2.54 8.27 -12.00
C THR A 38 -3.51 8.50 -10.83
N ALA A 39 -4.06 9.72 -10.77
CA ALA A 39 -5.08 10.06 -9.79
C ALA A 39 -6.31 9.22 -10.13
N GLU A 40 -6.83 8.47 -9.16
CA GLU A 40 -8.18 7.90 -9.27
C GLU A 40 -9.13 9.06 -9.61
N LEU A 41 -9.75 8.98 -10.78
CA LEU A 41 -10.75 9.97 -11.18
C LEU A 41 -11.88 9.95 -10.15
N THR A 42 -12.27 11.11 -9.65
CA THR A 42 -13.53 11.21 -8.89
C THR A 42 -14.69 10.81 -9.81
N PRO A 43 -15.83 10.36 -9.29
CA PRO A 43 -17.00 10.01 -10.11
C PRO A 43 -17.39 11.11 -11.11
N ALA A 44 -17.23 12.38 -10.75
CA ALA A 44 -17.49 13.52 -11.64
C ALA A 44 -16.44 13.68 -12.78
N GLN A 45 -15.21 13.20 -12.58
CA GLN A 45 -14.14 13.25 -13.59
C GLN A 45 -14.18 12.07 -14.56
N SER A 46 -14.91 11.00 -14.23
CA SER A 46 -15.06 9.83 -15.09
C SER A 46 -16.10 10.03 -16.19
N VAL A 47 -17.07 10.91 -16.01
CA VAL A 47 -18.15 11.15 -16.98
C VAL A 47 -17.65 11.87 -18.23
N ILE A 48 -18.07 11.38 -19.41
CA ILE A 48 -17.81 12.04 -20.71
C ILE A 48 -18.92 13.08 -20.92
N PRO A 49 -18.61 14.37 -21.02
CA PRO A 49 -19.61 15.41 -21.17
C PRO A 49 -20.52 15.18 -22.39
N ASN A 50 -21.83 15.32 -22.18
CA ASN A 50 -22.88 15.18 -23.22
C ASN A 50 -22.90 13.84 -23.95
N GLN A 51 -22.24 12.80 -23.45
CA GLN A 51 -22.27 11.46 -24.03
C GLN A 51 -23.01 10.51 -23.09
N TYR A 52 -23.97 9.78 -23.66
CA TYR A 52 -24.88 8.92 -22.89
C TYR A 52 -25.05 7.57 -23.55
N VAL A 53 -25.17 6.54 -22.71
CA VAL A 53 -25.61 5.19 -23.09
C VAL A 53 -27.14 5.15 -22.94
N VAL A 54 -27.83 4.90 -24.03
CA VAL A 54 -29.32 4.76 -24.09
C VAL A 54 -29.64 3.30 -24.25
N VAL A 55 -30.32 2.73 -23.27
CA VAL A 55 -30.72 1.33 -23.27
C VAL A 55 -32.18 1.22 -23.59
N PHE A 56 -32.53 0.34 -24.54
CA PHE A 56 -33.89 0.08 -24.96
C PHE A 56 -34.55 -1.02 -24.12
N ARG A 57 -35.84 -0.98 -24.06
CA ARG A 57 -36.65 -2.07 -23.50
C ARG A 57 -36.49 -3.33 -24.33
N GLU A 58 -36.85 -4.46 -23.75
CA GLU A 58 -36.90 -5.74 -24.47
C GLU A 58 -37.84 -5.69 -25.66
N GLY A 59 -37.60 -6.55 -26.66
CA GLY A 59 -38.44 -6.68 -27.86
C GLY A 59 -38.04 -5.80 -29.06
N ILE A 60 -37.04 -4.91 -28.92
CA ILE A 60 -36.51 -4.13 -30.05
C ILE A 60 -35.71 -5.04 -31.00
N ARG A 61 -36.24 -5.20 -32.23
CA ARG A 61 -35.63 -6.08 -33.26
C ARG A 61 -34.46 -5.42 -33.98
N ASP A 62 -34.55 -4.12 -34.26
CA ASP A 62 -33.46 -3.35 -34.91
C ASP A 62 -33.08 -2.11 -34.09
N PRO A 63 -32.18 -2.26 -33.12
CA PRO A 63 -31.67 -1.13 -32.32
C PRO A 63 -31.00 -0.05 -33.15
N SER A 64 -30.38 -0.42 -34.28
CA SER A 64 -29.70 0.53 -35.17
C SER A 64 -30.69 1.45 -35.89
N ALA A 65 -31.83 0.93 -36.33
CA ALA A 65 -32.88 1.76 -36.92
C ALA A 65 -33.44 2.75 -35.91
N VAL A 66 -33.72 2.28 -34.67
CA VAL A 66 -34.21 3.15 -33.59
C VAL A 66 -33.18 4.20 -33.21
N ALA A 67 -31.89 3.86 -33.12
CA ALA A 67 -30.82 4.82 -32.86
C ALA A 67 -30.75 5.91 -33.94
N ARG A 68 -30.87 5.55 -35.21
CA ARG A 68 -30.90 6.54 -36.32
C ARG A 68 -32.14 7.43 -36.26
N GLU A 69 -33.28 6.89 -35.88
CA GLU A 69 -34.51 7.66 -35.68
C GLU A 69 -34.37 8.67 -34.55
N HIS A 70 -33.85 8.25 -33.37
CA HIS A 70 -33.60 9.12 -32.24
C HIS A 70 -32.57 10.21 -32.59
N ALA A 71 -31.52 9.85 -33.33
CA ALA A 71 -30.52 10.81 -33.80
C ALA A 71 -31.15 11.96 -34.61
N ARG A 72 -32.01 11.62 -35.58
CA ARG A 72 -32.71 12.62 -36.38
C ARG A 72 -33.68 13.46 -35.55
N ARG A 73 -34.47 12.81 -34.66
CA ARG A 73 -35.52 13.47 -33.87
C ARG A 73 -34.95 14.40 -32.79
N HIS A 74 -33.86 14.01 -32.15
CA HIS A 74 -33.30 14.73 -31.01
C HIS A 74 -32.01 15.45 -31.31
N GLY A 75 -31.49 15.40 -32.54
CA GLY A 75 -30.21 16.03 -32.91
C GLY A 75 -29.03 15.36 -32.21
N ALA A 76 -29.13 14.07 -31.92
CA ALA A 76 -28.07 13.30 -31.29
C ALA A 76 -27.07 12.79 -32.34
N GLN A 77 -25.83 12.62 -31.94
CA GLN A 77 -24.78 11.99 -32.74
C GLN A 77 -24.48 10.59 -32.20
N VAL A 78 -24.94 9.56 -32.92
CA VAL A 78 -24.70 8.16 -32.54
C VAL A 78 -23.21 7.85 -32.64
N VAL A 79 -22.63 7.30 -31.56
CA VAL A 79 -21.24 6.85 -31.47
C VAL A 79 -21.14 5.35 -31.69
N HIS A 80 -21.97 4.58 -30.97
CA HIS A 80 -22.04 3.14 -31.06
C HIS A 80 -23.49 2.64 -31.02
N THR A 81 -23.77 1.45 -31.60
CA THR A 81 -25.02 0.74 -31.46
C THR A 81 -24.77 -0.64 -30.91
N TYR A 82 -25.70 -1.13 -30.05
CA TYR A 82 -25.61 -2.42 -29.35
C TYR A 82 -26.76 -3.30 -29.79
N GLN A 83 -26.47 -4.54 -30.19
CA GLN A 83 -27.46 -5.43 -30.81
C GLN A 83 -27.58 -6.80 -30.12
N HIS A 84 -26.60 -7.23 -29.35
CA HIS A 84 -26.52 -8.60 -28.84
C HIS A 84 -26.62 -8.68 -27.32
N ALA A 85 -25.56 -8.29 -26.59
CA ALA A 85 -25.54 -8.35 -25.14
C ALA A 85 -26.42 -7.29 -24.48
N LEU A 86 -26.64 -6.19 -25.19
CA LEU A 86 -27.48 -5.06 -24.81
C LEU A 86 -28.16 -4.54 -26.05
N LYS A 87 -29.42 -4.09 -25.94
CA LYS A 87 -30.16 -3.38 -27.00
C LYS A 87 -30.09 -1.89 -26.71
N GLY A 88 -29.47 -1.11 -27.59
CA GLY A 88 -29.32 0.32 -27.32
C GLY A 88 -28.30 1.00 -28.21
N TYR A 89 -27.86 2.18 -27.77
CA TYR A 89 -26.84 2.96 -28.45
C TYR A 89 -26.13 3.92 -27.49
N THR A 90 -24.91 4.33 -27.83
CA THR A 90 -24.26 5.49 -27.24
C THR A 90 -24.34 6.65 -28.21
N ALA A 91 -24.67 7.84 -27.72
CA ALA A 91 -24.69 9.05 -28.50
C ALA A 91 -24.27 10.29 -27.71
N ARG A 92 -23.80 11.30 -28.43
CA ARG A 92 -23.70 12.66 -27.91
C ARG A 92 -25.09 13.31 -28.04
N ILE A 93 -25.69 13.66 -26.91
CA ILE A 93 -27.04 14.20 -26.80
C ILE A 93 -26.92 15.58 -26.16
N PRO A 94 -27.41 16.68 -26.79
CA PRO A 94 -27.45 17.98 -26.15
C PRO A 94 -28.28 17.93 -24.85
N ASP A 95 -27.83 18.52 -23.75
CA ASP A 95 -28.47 18.46 -22.43
C ASP A 95 -29.95 18.80 -22.46
N ARG A 96 -30.33 19.83 -23.23
CA ARG A 96 -31.71 20.25 -23.42
C ARG A 96 -32.62 19.17 -24.11
N ARG A 97 -32.02 18.12 -24.65
CA ARG A 97 -32.72 17.02 -25.32
C ARG A 97 -32.75 15.75 -24.52
N LEU A 98 -31.96 15.64 -23.44
CA LEU A 98 -31.82 14.41 -22.64
C LEU A 98 -33.18 13.95 -22.09
N GLU A 99 -33.98 14.85 -21.51
CA GLU A 99 -35.29 14.53 -20.97
C GLU A 99 -36.23 13.98 -22.04
N LYS A 100 -36.16 14.49 -23.29
CA LYS A 100 -36.95 14.02 -24.41
C LYS A 100 -36.58 12.61 -24.84
N VAL A 101 -35.27 12.29 -24.81
CA VAL A 101 -34.80 10.92 -25.07
C VAL A 101 -35.22 9.97 -23.97
N LEU A 102 -35.15 10.39 -22.71
CA LEU A 102 -35.64 9.62 -21.54
C LEU A 102 -37.15 9.35 -21.62
N ALA A 103 -37.94 10.25 -22.22
CA ALA A 103 -39.37 10.14 -22.36
C ALA A 103 -39.83 9.22 -23.54
N GLU A 104 -38.91 8.79 -24.41
CA GLU A 104 -39.20 7.90 -25.51
C GLU A 104 -39.68 6.53 -24.97
N GLU A 105 -40.79 6.02 -25.49
CA GLU A 105 -41.46 4.81 -25.02
C GLU A 105 -40.57 3.56 -25.09
N ARG A 106 -39.69 3.52 -26.10
CA ARG A 106 -38.78 2.40 -26.35
C ARG A 106 -37.55 2.43 -25.46
N VAL A 107 -37.27 3.54 -24.72
CA VAL A 107 -36.15 3.69 -23.81
C VAL A 107 -36.48 3.11 -22.45
N ASP A 108 -35.61 2.26 -21.94
CA ASP A 108 -35.71 1.72 -20.59
C ASP A 108 -35.01 2.66 -19.61
N TYR A 109 -33.72 2.96 -19.84
CA TYR A 109 -32.96 3.96 -19.09
C TYR A 109 -31.87 4.63 -19.94
N VAL A 110 -31.35 5.72 -19.43
CA VAL A 110 -30.19 6.44 -19.98
C VAL A 110 -29.22 6.70 -18.85
N GLU A 111 -27.94 6.43 -19.09
CA GLU A 111 -26.87 6.73 -18.14
C GLU A 111 -25.75 7.53 -18.82
N PRO A 112 -25.03 8.39 -18.08
CA PRO A 112 -23.84 9.06 -18.61
C PRO A 112 -22.78 8.02 -19.01
N ASP A 113 -22.14 8.22 -20.16
CA ASP A 113 -21.00 7.41 -20.55
C ASP A 113 -19.76 7.79 -19.73
N GLN A 114 -18.96 6.80 -19.38
CA GLN A 114 -17.83 6.97 -18.46
C GLN A 114 -16.51 6.49 -19.07
N ARG A 115 -15.45 7.17 -18.69
CA ARG A 115 -14.09 6.72 -18.99
C ARG A 115 -13.76 5.49 -18.15
N VAL A 116 -13.32 4.43 -18.81
CA VAL A 116 -12.77 3.24 -18.16
C VAL A 116 -11.27 3.17 -18.46
N HIS A 117 -10.50 2.74 -17.49
CA HIS A 117 -9.07 2.59 -17.62
C HIS A 117 -8.67 1.14 -17.32
N ALA A 118 -7.63 0.66 -17.99
CA ALA A 118 -6.95 -0.53 -17.53
C ALA A 118 -6.40 -0.24 -16.11
N THR A 119 -6.66 -1.14 -15.17
CA THR A 119 -6.07 -1.03 -13.82
C THR A 119 -4.57 -1.18 -13.94
N ALA A 120 -3.81 -0.10 -13.65
CA ALA A 120 -2.37 -0.12 -13.61
C ALA A 120 -1.90 -0.39 -12.18
N GLN A 121 -0.80 -1.14 -12.02
CA GLN A 121 -0.11 -1.27 -10.75
C GLN A 121 0.42 0.09 -10.31
N ALA A 122 0.21 0.44 -9.05
CA ALA A 122 0.83 1.61 -8.47
C ALA A 122 2.24 1.26 -7.95
N LEU A 123 3.23 2.09 -8.28
CA LEU A 123 4.51 2.13 -7.59
C LEU A 123 4.36 3.04 -6.36
N PRO A 124 4.22 2.50 -5.13
CA PRO A 124 4.08 3.33 -3.93
C PRO A 124 5.30 4.22 -3.73
N TRP A 125 5.09 5.46 -3.26
CA TRP A 125 6.20 6.40 -3.09
C TRP A 125 7.31 5.87 -2.17
N GLY A 126 6.95 5.04 -1.18
CA GLY A 126 7.93 4.42 -0.28
C GLY A 126 8.84 3.43 -1.01
N ILE A 127 8.26 2.62 -1.90
CA ILE A 127 8.99 1.64 -2.72
C ILE A 127 9.95 2.35 -3.69
N ASN A 128 9.47 3.40 -4.36
CA ASN A 128 10.30 4.26 -5.21
C ASN A 128 11.38 4.98 -4.38
N ARG A 129 11.04 5.45 -3.17
CA ARG A 129 11.98 6.22 -2.33
C ARG A 129 13.17 5.40 -1.82
N VAL A 130 13.01 4.11 -1.61
CA VAL A 130 14.12 3.20 -1.28
C VAL A 130 14.84 2.70 -2.52
N ASP A 131 14.46 3.18 -3.70
CA ASP A 131 15.02 2.85 -5.01
C ASP A 131 14.89 1.35 -5.37
N ALA A 132 13.75 0.74 -5.00
CA ALA A 132 13.45 -0.64 -5.37
C ALA A 132 13.14 -0.79 -6.88
N ASP A 133 12.69 0.28 -7.53
CA ASP A 133 12.43 0.36 -8.96
C ASP A 133 13.70 0.30 -9.84
N ILE A 134 14.86 0.59 -9.26
CA ILE A 134 16.17 0.44 -9.93
C ILE A 134 17.00 -0.73 -9.39
N SER A 135 16.45 -1.51 -8.45
CA SER A 135 17.06 -2.72 -7.92
C SER A 135 17.12 -3.86 -8.95
N SER A 136 17.68 -5.00 -8.58
CA SER A 136 17.74 -6.20 -9.46
C SER A 136 16.36 -6.68 -9.90
N THR A 137 15.30 -6.43 -9.11
CA THR A 137 13.91 -6.80 -9.47
C THR A 137 13.18 -5.72 -10.26
N LYS A 138 13.71 -4.48 -10.31
CA LYS A 138 13.06 -3.34 -10.99
C LYS A 138 11.58 -3.22 -10.63
N ALA A 139 11.29 -3.21 -9.32
CA ALA A 139 9.93 -3.22 -8.79
C ALA A 139 9.03 -2.17 -9.46
N GLY A 140 7.90 -2.59 -10.01
CA GLY A 140 6.97 -1.72 -10.75
C GLY A 140 7.04 -1.85 -12.27
N ASN A 141 7.94 -2.69 -12.83
CA ASN A 141 8.00 -2.94 -14.26
C ASN A 141 7.09 -4.11 -14.73
N GLY A 142 6.37 -4.73 -13.80
CA GLY A 142 5.42 -5.82 -14.07
C GLY A 142 6.04 -7.22 -14.11
N SER A 143 7.33 -7.38 -13.81
CA SER A 143 8.02 -8.67 -13.95
C SER A 143 8.98 -9.02 -12.80
N GLY A 144 9.20 -8.13 -11.85
CA GLY A 144 10.12 -8.35 -10.73
C GLY A 144 9.68 -9.49 -9.82
N ALA A 145 10.59 -10.39 -9.44
CA ALA A 145 10.27 -11.49 -8.53
C ALA A 145 11.43 -11.89 -7.62
N VAL A 146 11.10 -12.10 -6.33
CA VAL A 146 11.96 -12.71 -5.32
C VAL A 146 11.30 -14.01 -4.85
N SER A 147 11.69 -15.13 -5.39
CA SER A 147 11.02 -16.43 -5.13
C SER A 147 11.73 -17.31 -4.08
N LYS A 148 13.00 -17.02 -3.78
CA LYS A 148 13.86 -17.90 -2.96
C LYS A 148 13.98 -17.46 -1.49
N VAL A 149 13.46 -16.31 -1.11
CA VAL A 149 13.57 -15.75 0.24
C VAL A 149 12.21 -15.73 0.92
N ASN A 150 12.09 -16.41 2.04
CA ASN A 150 10.83 -16.54 2.78
C ASN A 150 10.65 -15.37 3.77
N ALA A 151 9.52 -14.70 3.71
CA ALA A 151 9.18 -13.59 4.59
C ALA A 151 8.10 -14.00 5.61
N TYR A 152 8.43 -13.87 6.88
CA TYR A 152 7.55 -14.16 8.01
C TYR A 152 7.00 -12.85 8.57
N ILE A 153 5.68 -12.66 8.51
CA ILE A 153 4.99 -11.46 9.00
C ILE A 153 4.38 -11.80 10.36
N ILE A 154 5.05 -11.37 11.43
CA ILE A 154 4.62 -11.59 12.82
C ILE A 154 3.75 -10.41 13.23
N ASP A 155 2.43 -10.54 13.09
CA ASP A 155 1.48 -9.43 13.12
C ASP A 155 0.03 -9.93 13.37
N THR A 156 -1.00 -9.21 12.88
CA THR A 156 -2.43 -9.59 12.90
C THR A 156 -2.79 -10.75 11.95
N GLY A 157 -1.79 -11.31 11.25
CA GLY A 157 -1.96 -12.30 10.19
C GLY A 157 -1.88 -11.66 8.80
N ILE A 158 -2.16 -12.44 7.77
CA ILE A 158 -2.27 -11.96 6.39
C ILE A 158 -3.64 -12.38 5.84
N TYR A 159 -4.37 -11.46 5.22
CA TYR A 159 -5.58 -11.78 4.47
C TYR A 159 -5.21 -12.33 3.09
N ARG A 160 -6.00 -13.28 2.59
CA ARG A 160 -5.81 -13.81 1.23
C ARG A 160 -6.07 -12.71 0.19
N HIS A 161 -5.01 -12.18 -0.38
CA HIS A 161 -5.04 -11.11 -1.37
C HIS A 161 -4.40 -11.61 -2.67
N ALA A 162 -5.00 -11.32 -3.82
CA ALA A 162 -4.51 -11.80 -5.13
C ALA A 162 -3.07 -11.34 -5.43
N ASP A 163 -2.71 -10.17 -4.90
CA ASP A 163 -1.40 -9.54 -5.06
C ASP A 163 -0.33 -10.07 -4.08
N LEU A 164 -0.67 -10.99 -3.19
CA LEU A 164 0.24 -11.57 -2.20
C LEU A 164 0.48 -13.06 -2.48
N ASN A 165 1.73 -13.51 -2.30
CA ASN A 165 2.10 -14.90 -2.39
C ASN A 165 2.10 -15.56 -0.99
N VAL A 166 0.91 -15.70 -0.40
CA VAL A 166 0.75 -16.30 0.94
C VAL A 166 0.81 -17.81 0.85
N VAL A 167 1.91 -18.39 1.31
CA VAL A 167 2.17 -19.84 1.25
C VAL A 167 1.78 -20.58 2.54
N LYS A 168 1.71 -19.88 3.67
CA LYS A 168 1.35 -20.46 4.97
C LYS A 168 0.77 -19.41 5.92
N HIS A 169 -0.05 -19.86 6.85
CA HIS A 169 -0.58 -19.06 7.96
C HIS A 169 -0.65 -19.88 9.24
N VAL A 170 -0.22 -19.29 10.36
CA VAL A 170 -0.33 -19.88 11.71
C VAL A 170 -0.89 -18.84 12.68
N ASN A 171 -1.62 -19.30 13.70
CA ASN A 171 -2.28 -18.40 14.66
C ASN A 171 -1.90 -18.74 16.12
N PHE A 172 -1.39 -17.76 16.83
CA PHE A 172 -1.06 -17.79 18.26
C PHE A 172 -1.84 -16.73 19.06
N ALA A 173 -2.71 -15.95 18.42
CA ALA A 173 -3.54 -14.93 19.07
C ALA A 173 -4.75 -15.50 19.82
N ARG A 174 -5.06 -16.81 19.64
CA ARG A 174 -6.16 -17.53 20.29
C ARG A 174 -7.57 -16.96 20.03
N ASP A 175 -7.74 -16.22 18.93
CA ASP A 175 -9.02 -15.61 18.52
C ASP A 175 -9.85 -16.49 17.57
N GLY A 176 -9.42 -17.72 17.31
CA GLY A 176 -10.09 -18.65 16.40
C GLY A 176 -10.05 -18.28 14.91
N LYS A 177 -9.37 -17.19 14.52
CA LYS A 177 -9.32 -16.68 13.17
C LYS A 177 -7.93 -16.89 12.56
N ASN A 178 -7.73 -17.98 11.79
CA ASN A 178 -6.45 -18.22 11.12
C ASN A 178 -6.27 -17.40 9.85
N ARG A 179 -6.47 -16.09 9.95
CA ARG A 179 -6.30 -15.08 8.89
C ARG A 179 -6.22 -13.70 9.53
N ASP A 180 -5.80 -12.71 8.75
CA ASP A 180 -5.95 -11.31 9.16
C ASP A 180 -7.43 -10.90 9.18
N CYS A 181 -7.86 -10.25 10.25
CA CYS A 181 -9.20 -9.71 10.46
C CYS A 181 -9.18 -8.26 10.96
N TYR A 182 -7.99 -7.69 11.08
CA TYR A 182 -7.76 -6.29 11.43
C TYR A 182 -7.27 -5.45 10.23
N GLY A 183 -6.37 -6.04 9.41
CA GLY A 183 -5.86 -5.43 8.18
C GLY A 183 -4.43 -4.93 8.24
N HIS A 184 -3.85 -4.84 9.44
CA HIS A 184 -2.50 -4.29 9.61
C HIS A 184 -1.43 -5.22 9.02
N GLY A 185 -1.42 -6.51 9.37
CA GLY A 185 -0.47 -7.47 8.83
C GLY A 185 -0.58 -7.68 7.32
N THR A 186 -1.79 -7.52 6.75
CA THR A 186 -1.99 -7.54 5.28
C THR A 186 -1.30 -6.34 4.63
N HIS A 187 -1.42 -5.15 5.21
CA HIS A 187 -0.76 -3.94 4.71
C HIS A 187 0.76 -4.05 4.79
N VAL A 188 1.28 -4.54 5.91
CA VAL A 188 2.71 -4.83 6.15
C VAL A 188 3.23 -5.84 5.11
N ALA A 189 2.51 -6.94 4.90
CA ALA A 189 2.88 -7.97 3.92
C ALA A 189 3.00 -7.42 2.49
N GLY A 190 2.09 -6.52 2.09
CA GLY A 190 2.14 -5.88 0.78
C GLY A 190 3.36 -4.98 0.60
N THR A 191 3.75 -4.23 1.63
CA THR A 191 4.96 -3.39 1.59
C THR A 191 6.22 -4.24 1.45
N VAL A 192 6.29 -5.41 2.11
CA VAL A 192 7.40 -6.36 1.91
C VAL A 192 7.39 -6.93 0.50
N ALA A 193 6.24 -7.48 0.03
CA ALA A 193 6.28 -8.48 -1.04
C ALA A 193 5.04 -8.51 -1.96
N ALA A 194 4.25 -7.42 -2.09
CA ALA A 194 3.24 -7.38 -3.13
C ALA A 194 3.87 -7.67 -4.50
N LYS A 195 3.18 -8.49 -5.31
CA LYS A 195 3.69 -8.98 -6.59
C LYS A 195 3.87 -7.84 -7.57
N ASP A 196 4.83 -7.98 -8.46
CA ASP A 196 5.00 -7.10 -9.61
C ASP A 196 4.24 -7.72 -10.81
N ASN A 197 2.99 -7.30 -11.05
CA ASN A 197 2.06 -8.01 -11.92
C ASN A 197 1.02 -7.12 -12.61
N TYR A 198 1.26 -5.83 -12.74
CA TYR A 198 0.35 -4.81 -13.30
C TYR A 198 -0.95 -4.62 -12.51
N ARG A 199 -1.05 -5.08 -11.24
CA ARG A 199 -2.24 -4.94 -10.40
C ARG A 199 -1.88 -4.28 -9.08
N ALA A 200 -2.86 -3.62 -8.46
CA ALA A 200 -2.82 -3.01 -7.14
C ALA A 200 -1.51 -2.25 -6.84
N VAL A 201 -0.56 -2.87 -6.13
CA VAL A 201 0.72 -2.25 -5.73
C VAL A 201 1.87 -3.22 -5.91
N VAL A 202 3.10 -2.73 -5.76
CA VAL A 202 4.30 -3.55 -5.71
C VAL A 202 5.01 -3.39 -4.36
N GLY A 203 5.60 -4.46 -3.83
CA GLY A 203 6.46 -4.45 -2.65
C GLY A 203 7.93 -4.24 -2.97
N VAL A 204 8.78 -4.11 -1.93
CA VAL A 204 10.25 -3.98 -2.10
C VAL A 204 10.87 -5.26 -2.65
N ALA A 205 10.40 -6.42 -2.21
CA ALA A 205 10.84 -7.74 -2.68
C ALA A 205 9.65 -8.50 -3.30
N PRO A 206 9.25 -8.15 -4.55
CA PRO A 206 8.02 -8.61 -5.14
C PRO A 206 7.90 -10.13 -5.17
N GLY A 207 6.72 -10.65 -4.79
CA GLY A 207 6.39 -12.07 -4.91
C GLY A 207 7.09 -13.01 -3.91
N SER A 208 7.92 -12.51 -2.98
CA SER A 208 8.51 -13.34 -1.92
C SER A 208 7.44 -14.19 -1.24
N PRO A 209 7.69 -15.49 -0.99
CA PRO A 209 6.78 -16.35 -0.25
C PRO A 209 6.51 -15.81 1.15
N LEU A 210 5.23 -15.53 1.44
CA LEU A 210 4.78 -14.92 2.70
C LEU A 210 4.21 -15.99 3.65
N THR A 211 4.65 -15.96 4.89
CA THR A 211 4.00 -16.71 5.98
C THR A 211 3.41 -15.75 7.00
N GLY A 212 2.09 -15.78 7.17
CA GLY A 212 1.41 -15.05 8.23
C GLY A 212 1.59 -15.75 9.58
N VAL A 213 2.20 -15.06 10.54
CA VAL A 213 2.36 -15.53 11.92
C VAL A 213 1.52 -14.61 12.80
N LYS A 214 0.25 -14.99 12.99
CA LYS A 214 -0.71 -14.18 13.72
C LYS A 214 -0.46 -14.30 15.23
N VAL A 215 -0.06 -13.20 15.83
CA VAL A 215 0.20 -13.03 17.26
C VAL A 215 -0.66 -11.92 17.88
N LEU A 216 -1.28 -11.09 17.04
CA LEU A 216 -2.24 -10.06 17.39
C LEU A 216 -3.62 -10.48 16.89
N ASP A 217 -4.67 -10.20 17.67
CA ASP A 217 -6.05 -10.59 17.41
C ASP A 217 -6.76 -9.66 16.38
N CYS A 218 -8.09 -9.78 16.29
CA CYS A 218 -8.91 -8.96 15.38
C CYS A 218 -9.11 -7.52 15.87
N SER A 219 -8.62 -7.16 17.04
CA SER A 219 -8.57 -5.78 17.55
C SER A 219 -7.19 -5.14 17.36
N GLY A 220 -6.21 -5.92 16.88
CA GLY A 220 -4.81 -5.50 16.75
C GLY A 220 -4.02 -5.67 18.05
N ASP A 221 -4.59 -6.32 19.06
CA ASP A 221 -3.98 -6.51 20.37
C ASP A 221 -3.39 -7.91 20.53
N GLY A 222 -2.39 -8.03 21.39
CA GLY A 222 -1.74 -9.31 21.70
C GLY A 222 -0.95 -9.24 22.99
N THR A 223 -0.42 -10.39 23.39
CA THR A 223 0.39 -10.52 24.60
C THR A 223 1.85 -10.80 24.27
N ALA A 224 2.78 -10.43 25.14
CA ALA A 224 4.18 -10.80 24.98
C ALA A 224 4.36 -12.31 24.80
N SER A 225 3.54 -13.12 25.48
CA SER A 225 3.59 -14.58 25.37
C SER A 225 3.14 -15.10 23.99
N SER A 226 2.10 -14.51 23.37
CA SER A 226 1.69 -14.86 22.01
C SER A 226 2.76 -14.47 20.99
N VAL A 227 3.40 -13.30 21.17
CA VAL A 227 4.50 -12.83 20.31
C VAL A 227 5.73 -13.75 20.46
N ILE A 228 6.14 -14.09 21.70
CA ILE A 228 7.23 -15.03 21.95
C ILE A 228 6.93 -16.39 21.29
N LYS A 229 5.68 -16.88 21.37
CA LYS A 229 5.29 -18.15 20.74
C LYS A 229 5.39 -18.09 19.22
N GLY A 230 5.03 -16.96 18.61
CA GLY A 230 5.22 -16.71 17.17
C GLY A 230 6.69 -16.70 16.77
N VAL A 231 7.56 -16.03 17.54
CA VAL A 231 9.02 -16.00 17.32
C VAL A 231 9.62 -17.40 17.49
N ASP A 232 9.22 -18.16 18.51
CA ASP A 232 9.63 -19.54 18.75
C ASP A 232 9.29 -20.43 17.56
N TRP A 233 8.05 -20.31 17.06
CA TRP A 233 7.62 -21.05 15.88
C TRP A 233 8.45 -20.69 14.63
N VAL A 234 8.72 -19.40 14.38
CA VAL A 234 9.59 -18.96 13.27
C VAL A 234 10.98 -19.55 13.42
N THR A 235 11.55 -19.52 14.63
CA THR A 235 12.87 -20.10 14.92
C THR A 235 12.97 -21.57 14.51
N ALA A 236 11.92 -22.33 14.81
CA ALA A 236 11.87 -23.79 14.54
C ALA A 236 11.51 -24.13 13.09
N ASN A 237 10.74 -23.27 12.38
CA ASN A 237 10.13 -23.62 11.09
C ASN A 237 10.60 -22.77 9.90
N ALA A 238 11.43 -21.75 10.11
CA ALA A 238 11.83 -20.87 9.03
C ALA A 238 12.65 -21.60 7.96
N LYS A 239 12.15 -21.54 6.73
CA LYS A 239 12.88 -22.01 5.52
C LYS A 239 13.82 -20.88 5.09
N LYS A 240 15.12 -21.13 5.22
CA LYS A 240 16.16 -20.14 4.89
C LYS A 240 16.51 -20.16 3.39
N PRO A 241 16.94 -19.04 2.79
CA PRO A 241 17.10 -17.73 3.46
C PRO A 241 15.75 -17.13 3.89
N ALA A 242 15.76 -16.42 5.02
CA ALA A 242 14.53 -15.97 5.66
C ALA A 242 14.65 -14.60 6.32
N ILE A 243 13.59 -13.83 6.24
CA ILE A 243 13.39 -12.61 7.04
C ILE A 243 12.13 -12.72 7.90
N ALA A 244 12.09 -12.02 9.02
CA ALA A 244 10.90 -11.80 9.80
C ALA A 244 10.69 -10.30 10.02
N ASN A 245 9.45 -9.84 9.81
CA ASN A 245 9.06 -8.47 10.13
C ASN A 245 8.12 -8.46 11.33
N MET A 246 8.42 -7.58 12.30
CA MET A 246 7.59 -7.34 13.48
C MET A 246 7.22 -5.86 13.56
N SER A 247 6.04 -5.53 13.03
CA SER A 247 5.48 -4.18 13.05
C SER A 247 4.59 -3.98 14.29
N LEU A 248 5.15 -4.26 15.45
CA LEU A 248 4.48 -4.18 16.76
C LEU A 248 5.43 -3.67 17.85
N ALA A 249 4.88 -3.09 18.91
CA ALA A 249 5.64 -2.60 20.05
C ALA A 249 4.81 -2.73 21.33
N GLY A 250 5.49 -2.99 22.44
CA GLY A 250 4.91 -3.07 23.77
C GLY A 250 5.86 -2.59 24.86
N PRO A 251 5.46 -2.66 26.13
CA PRO A 251 6.34 -2.43 27.26
C PRO A 251 7.59 -3.30 27.19
N THR A 252 8.64 -2.90 27.89
CA THR A 252 9.90 -3.68 27.93
C THR A 252 9.66 -5.10 28.45
N SER A 253 10.12 -6.06 27.65
CA SER A 253 10.09 -7.49 27.99
C SER A 253 11.43 -8.13 27.63
N ARG A 254 12.22 -8.47 28.64
CA ARG A 254 13.51 -9.14 28.43
C ARG A 254 13.31 -10.49 27.72
N ALA A 255 12.27 -11.25 28.09
CA ALA A 255 11.99 -12.55 27.50
C ALA A 255 11.71 -12.44 25.99
N LEU A 256 10.94 -11.41 25.56
CA LEU A 256 10.68 -11.16 24.15
C LEU A 256 11.95 -10.74 23.41
N ASP A 257 12.74 -9.83 23.97
CA ASP A 257 13.99 -9.39 23.36
C ASP A 257 14.99 -10.56 23.18
N ASP A 258 15.12 -11.40 24.19
CA ASP A 258 16.01 -12.56 24.16
C ASP A 258 15.52 -13.62 23.15
N ALA A 259 14.20 -13.83 23.02
CA ALA A 259 13.62 -14.70 22.01
C ALA A 259 13.96 -14.22 20.60
N VAL A 260 13.77 -12.92 20.30
CA VAL A 260 14.09 -12.34 19.00
C VAL A 260 15.59 -12.45 18.70
N ARG A 261 16.46 -12.11 19.66
CA ARG A 261 17.92 -12.24 19.49
C ARG A 261 18.34 -13.71 19.25
N LYS A 262 17.74 -14.65 19.96
CA LYS A 262 18.02 -16.08 19.77
C LYS A 262 17.56 -16.55 18.38
N SER A 263 16.40 -16.10 17.93
CA SER A 263 15.89 -16.40 16.60
C SER A 263 16.78 -15.79 15.50
N ALA A 264 17.23 -14.55 15.65
CA ALA A 264 18.17 -13.95 14.71
C ALA A 264 19.47 -14.76 14.59
N ARG A 265 20.04 -15.22 15.72
CA ARG A 265 21.21 -16.11 15.73
C ARG A 265 20.96 -17.46 15.06
N SER A 266 19.72 -17.91 14.95
CA SER A 266 19.38 -19.14 14.21
C SER A 266 19.40 -18.97 12.69
N GLY A 267 19.62 -17.75 12.17
CA GLY A 267 19.74 -17.45 10.73
C GLY A 267 18.52 -16.80 10.10
N VAL A 268 17.66 -16.13 10.89
CA VAL A 268 16.54 -15.31 10.39
C VAL A 268 16.86 -13.84 10.63
N PHE A 269 16.85 -13.02 9.58
CA PHE A 269 16.98 -11.57 9.75
C PHE A 269 15.68 -10.97 10.28
N TYR A 270 15.77 -10.03 11.22
CA TYR A 270 14.60 -9.34 11.78
C TYR A 270 14.58 -7.86 11.44
N SER A 271 13.45 -7.35 10.93
CA SER A 271 13.13 -5.92 10.92
C SER A 271 12.06 -5.62 11.96
N LEU A 272 12.34 -4.66 12.83
CA LEU A 272 11.51 -4.32 13.99
C LEU A 272 11.06 -2.86 13.91
N ALA A 273 9.79 -2.58 14.16
CA ALA A 273 9.31 -1.21 14.30
C ALA A 273 9.82 -0.56 15.59
N ALA A 274 10.31 0.69 15.51
CA ALA A 274 10.82 1.45 16.65
C ALA A 274 9.72 1.89 17.65
N GLY A 275 8.44 1.87 17.23
CA GLY A 275 7.25 2.30 17.98
C GLY A 275 6.78 3.71 17.61
N ASP A 276 5.47 3.95 17.76
CA ASP A 276 4.75 5.20 17.40
C ASP A 276 4.25 5.93 18.66
N ASN A 277 5.08 6.04 19.68
CA ASN A 277 4.67 6.48 21.01
C ASN A 277 4.84 8.00 21.23
N GLY A 278 4.84 8.81 20.17
CA GLY A 278 4.99 10.25 20.28
C GLY A 278 6.42 10.68 20.57
N ALA A 279 7.37 10.25 19.74
CA ALA A 279 8.77 10.62 19.83
C ALA A 279 9.45 10.20 21.15
N LYS A 280 9.28 8.94 21.54
CA LYS A 280 9.98 8.37 22.70
C LYS A 280 11.24 7.61 22.28
N ASN A 281 12.09 7.33 23.23
CA ASN A 281 13.30 6.52 22.99
C ASN A 281 12.90 5.05 22.74
N ALA A 282 13.21 4.54 21.55
CA ALA A 282 12.91 3.17 21.11
C ALA A 282 13.47 2.10 22.05
N CYS A 283 14.59 2.40 22.76
CA CYS A 283 15.16 1.45 23.73
C CYS A 283 14.26 1.20 24.97
N LYS A 284 13.16 1.93 25.12
CA LYS A 284 12.19 1.73 26.20
C LYS A 284 11.03 0.81 25.78
N PHE A 285 11.10 0.19 24.61
CA PHE A 285 10.05 -0.67 24.05
C PHE A 285 10.61 -1.99 23.56
N SER A 286 9.87 -3.06 23.71
CA SER A 286 10.14 -4.38 23.13
C SER A 286 9.18 -4.66 21.97
N PRO A 287 9.63 -5.32 20.88
CA PRO A 287 10.99 -5.85 20.67
C PRO A 287 12.00 -4.84 20.13
N ALA A 288 11.65 -3.56 19.90
CA ALA A 288 12.55 -2.55 19.31
C ALA A 288 13.95 -2.52 19.94
N ARG A 289 14.04 -2.66 21.28
CA ARG A 289 15.33 -2.67 22.00
C ARG A 289 16.17 -3.92 21.74
N ALA A 290 15.63 -4.97 21.11
CA ALA A 290 16.39 -6.17 20.77
C ALA A 290 17.47 -5.89 19.71
N GLY A 291 17.24 -4.89 18.81
CA GLY A 291 18.20 -4.44 17.82
C GLY A 291 19.39 -3.63 18.40
N ALA A 292 19.30 -3.20 19.66
CA ALA A 292 20.39 -2.43 20.28
C ALA A 292 21.73 -3.18 20.25
N GLY A 293 22.74 -2.54 19.69
CA GLY A 293 24.10 -3.09 19.60
C GLY A 293 24.66 -3.02 18.18
N THR A 294 25.79 -3.71 17.98
CA THR A 294 26.43 -3.80 16.66
C THR A 294 25.91 -5.02 15.92
N ASN A 295 25.45 -4.82 14.71
CA ASN A 295 25.09 -5.82 13.70
C ASN A 295 24.77 -7.23 14.22
N ASN A 296 23.66 -7.38 14.91
CA ASN A 296 23.24 -8.62 15.56
C ASN A 296 22.21 -9.41 14.75
N GLY A 297 21.94 -8.98 13.51
CA GLY A 297 20.96 -9.57 12.61
C GLY A 297 19.54 -9.02 12.78
N ILE A 298 19.42 -7.88 13.48
CA ILE A 298 18.16 -7.23 13.80
C ILE A 298 18.29 -5.74 13.47
N ALA A 299 17.45 -5.23 12.58
CA ALA A 299 17.35 -3.80 12.30
C ALA A 299 16.12 -3.21 12.96
N THR A 300 16.29 -2.28 13.89
CA THR A 300 15.21 -1.46 14.44
C THR A 300 15.01 -0.25 13.57
N VAL A 301 13.78 -0.07 13.07
CA VAL A 301 13.43 0.85 12.00
C VAL A 301 12.57 1.99 12.51
N ALA A 302 13.02 3.23 12.32
CA ALA A 302 12.22 4.44 12.50
C ALA A 302 11.65 4.94 11.16
N ALA A 303 10.66 5.84 11.22
CA ALA A 303 9.96 6.29 10.04
C ALA A 303 10.52 7.61 9.48
N THR A 304 10.37 7.78 8.15
CA THR A 304 10.50 9.08 7.47
C THR A 304 9.23 9.43 6.69
N ASN A 305 9.03 10.71 6.45
CA ASN A 305 8.06 11.24 5.51
C ASN A 305 8.69 11.50 4.12
N LYS A 306 7.91 12.00 3.16
CA LYS A 306 8.38 12.32 1.79
C LYS A 306 9.53 13.34 1.75
N ARG A 307 9.72 14.16 2.80
CA ARG A 307 10.83 15.11 2.93
C ARG A 307 12.05 14.51 3.64
N ASN A 308 12.06 13.20 3.84
CA ASN A 308 13.06 12.46 4.58
C ASN A 308 13.21 12.88 6.06
N ALA A 309 12.26 13.62 6.58
CA ALA A 309 12.23 14.04 7.98
C ALA A 309 11.53 12.97 8.83
N GLU A 310 12.01 12.78 10.06
CA GLU A 310 11.40 11.89 11.05
C GLU A 310 10.10 12.51 11.57
N PRO A 311 8.91 11.86 11.38
CA PRO A 311 7.63 12.38 11.85
C PRO A 311 7.56 12.50 13.37
N SER A 312 6.68 13.39 13.87
CA SER A 312 6.54 13.64 15.31
C SER A 312 6.15 12.40 16.13
N TRP A 313 5.43 11.47 15.54
CA TRP A 313 4.99 10.24 16.19
C TRP A 313 6.06 9.13 16.21
N SER A 314 7.07 9.15 15.33
CA SER A 314 8.10 8.12 15.29
C SER A 314 9.00 8.15 16.52
N ASN A 315 9.23 7.01 17.11
CA ASN A 315 10.25 6.85 18.13
C ASN A 315 11.65 6.98 17.51
N TYR A 316 12.62 7.33 18.34
CA TYR A 316 14.00 7.61 17.98
C TYR A 316 14.97 7.01 19.02
N GLY A 317 16.26 7.31 18.94
CA GLY A 317 17.25 6.93 19.94
C GLY A 317 18.18 5.81 19.48
N ARG A 318 19.21 5.55 20.30
CA ARG A 318 20.35 4.67 19.93
C ARG A 318 19.99 3.25 19.51
N CYS A 319 18.78 2.78 19.81
CA CYS A 319 18.30 1.47 19.35
C CYS A 319 17.78 1.48 17.92
N VAL A 320 17.64 2.65 17.29
CA VAL A 320 17.26 2.75 15.87
C VAL A 320 18.52 2.58 15.03
N ASP A 321 18.48 1.65 14.10
CA ASP A 321 19.57 1.31 13.18
C ASP A 321 19.47 2.03 11.85
N ILE A 322 18.24 2.14 11.32
CA ILE A 322 17.95 2.61 9.98
C ILE A 322 16.56 3.28 9.94
N TRP A 323 16.34 4.16 8.98
CA TRP A 323 15.05 4.81 8.73
C TRP A 323 14.51 4.39 7.37
N ALA A 324 13.19 4.29 7.28
CA ALA A 324 12.52 3.98 6.02
C ALA A 324 11.20 4.77 5.88
N PRO A 325 10.61 4.86 4.68
CA PRO A 325 9.33 5.52 4.46
C PRO A 325 8.23 4.95 5.35
N GLY A 326 7.57 5.81 6.16
CA GLY A 326 6.51 5.37 7.07
C GLY A 326 5.25 6.23 7.02
N ALA A 327 5.25 7.37 6.30
CA ALA A 327 4.11 8.27 6.25
C ALA A 327 3.26 8.06 4.99
N ARG A 328 1.96 7.80 5.16
CA ARG A 328 0.99 7.61 4.05
C ARG A 328 1.43 6.56 3.03
N ILE A 329 1.90 5.44 3.50
CA ILE A 329 2.35 4.32 2.66
C ILE A 329 1.14 3.61 2.07
N LEU A 330 1.09 3.50 0.74
CA LEU A 330 0.09 2.74 0.00
C LEU A 330 0.51 1.26 -0.03
N SER A 331 -0.39 0.37 0.36
CA SER A 331 -0.16 -1.08 0.31
C SER A 331 -1.48 -1.84 0.24
N THR A 332 -1.42 -3.17 0.23
CA THR A 332 -2.58 -4.06 0.15
C THR A 332 -3.51 -3.92 1.36
N LYS A 333 -4.82 -4.07 1.13
CA LYS A 333 -5.90 -4.03 2.13
C LYS A 333 -6.70 -5.33 2.07
N MET A 334 -7.29 -5.72 3.18
CA MET A 334 -8.28 -6.80 3.20
C MET A 334 -9.40 -6.53 2.20
N GLY A 335 -9.92 -7.59 1.56
CA GLY A 335 -10.97 -7.47 0.55
C GLY A 335 -10.47 -7.20 -0.88
N GLY A 336 -9.14 -7.28 -1.12
CA GLY A 336 -8.57 -7.18 -2.47
C GLY A 336 -8.24 -5.75 -2.94
N ALA A 337 -8.45 -4.75 -2.07
CA ALA A 337 -8.17 -3.33 -2.35
C ALA A 337 -6.79 -2.90 -1.85
N THR A 338 -6.50 -1.60 -1.96
CA THR A 338 -5.32 -0.93 -1.39
C THR A 338 -5.75 0.14 -0.39
N THR A 339 -4.85 0.52 0.52
CA THR A 339 -5.07 1.62 1.48
C THR A 339 -3.77 2.28 1.86
N ARG A 340 -3.86 3.51 2.41
CA ARG A 340 -2.71 4.23 2.95
C ARG A 340 -2.72 4.19 4.46
N MET A 341 -1.59 3.81 5.05
CA MET A 341 -1.36 3.85 6.50
C MET A 341 -0.09 4.65 6.81
N SER A 342 0.02 5.14 8.05
CA SER A 342 1.20 5.82 8.56
C SER A 342 1.63 5.20 9.87
N GLY A 343 2.93 5.01 10.07
CA GLY A 343 3.52 4.44 11.28
C GLY A 343 4.93 3.93 11.04
N VAL A 344 5.68 3.67 12.10
CA VAL A 344 6.92 2.88 12.01
C VAL A 344 6.60 1.44 11.58
N SER A 345 5.36 0.99 11.81
CA SER A 345 4.83 -0.28 11.31
C SER A 345 4.82 -0.37 9.78
N GLN A 346 4.75 0.76 9.08
CA GLN A 346 4.84 0.86 7.63
C GLN A 346 6.30 1.08 7.16
N ALA A 347 7.17 1.59 8.03
CA ALA A 347 8.59 1.75 7.73
C ALA A 347 9.35 0.41 7.83
N SER A 348 9.13 -0.36 8.89
CA SER A 348 9.80 -1.64 9.13
C SER A 348 9.72 -2.61 7.94
N PRO A 349 8.56 -2.82 7.28
CA PRO A 349 8.46 -3.75 6.16
C PRO A 349 9.26 -3.32 4.91
N HIS A 350 9.59 -2.04 4.73
CA HIS A 350 10.53 -1.64 3.67
C HIS A 350 11.89 -2.32 3.92
N VAL A 351 12.42 -2.20 5.14
CA VAL A 351 13.70 -2.81 5.53
C VAL A 351 13.65 -4.35 5.51
N GLY A 352 12.52 -4.94 5.89
CA GLY A 352 12.28 -6.39 5.72
C GLY A 352 12.35 -6.81 4.25
N GLY A 353 11.73 -6.02 3.36
CA GLY A 353 11.80 -6.22 1.91
C GLY A 353 13.21 -6.03 1.36
N GLY A 354 13.92 -4.99 1.76
CA GLY A 354 15.32 -4.75 1.39
C GLY A 354 16.24 -5.91 1.80
N ALA A 355 16.03 -6.45 2.99
CA ALA A 355 16.73 -7.65 3.45
C ALA A 355 16.43 -8.87 2.57
N ALA A 356 15.16 -9.08 2.20
CA ALA A 356 14.77 -10.17 1.30
C ALA A 356 15.38 -10.00 -0.10
N LEU A 357 15.42 -8.77 -0.61
CA LEU A 357 16.03 -8.46 -1.89
C LEU A 357 17.54 -8.74 -1.87
N TYR A 358 18.27 -8.30 -0.83
CA TYR A 358 19.68 -8.63 -0.66
C TYR A 358 19.93 -10.14 -0.58
N LEU A 359 19.12 -10.85 0.20
CA LEU A 359 19.22 -12.31 0.35
C LEU A 359 18.89 -13.07 -0.94
N SER A 360 18.17 -12.48 -1.90
CA SER A 360 17.83 -13.12 -3.17
C SER A 360 19.08 -13.45 -4.00
N SER A 361 20.12 -12.62 -3.87
CA SER A 361 21.43 -12.78 -4.54
C SER A 361 22.54 -13.28 -3.58
N HIS A 362 22.32 -13.18 -2.26
CA HIS A 362 23.27 -13.56 -1.22
C HIS A 362 22.68 -14.59 -0.27
N THR A 363 22.23 -15.71 -0.78
CA THR A 363 21.40 -16.71 -0.08
C THR A 363 22.04 -17.32 1.18
N SER A 364 23.38 -17.31 1.28
CA SER A 364 24.13 -17.79 2.45
C SER A 364 24.54 -16.69 3.44
N ALA A 365 24.14 -15.44 3.19
CA ALA A 365 24.53 -14.34 4.09
C ALA A 365 23.89 -14.52 5.48
N SER A 366 24.71 -14.36 6.52
CA SER A 366 24.23 -14.36 7.90
C SER A 366 23.34 -13.13 8.15
N PRO A 367 22.40 -13.17 9.12
CA PRO A 367 21.56 -12.01 9.46
C PRO A 367 22.36 -10.75 9.81
N SER A 368 23.49 -10.89 10.50
CA SER A 368 24.38 -9.76 10.80
C SER A 368 25.02 -9.16 9.54
N ARG A 369 25.33 -9.99 8.54
CA ARG A 369 25.83 -9.52 7.25
C ARG A 369 24.73 -8.79 6.45
N VAL A 370 23.49 -9.27 6.51
CA VAL A 370 22.35 -8.57 5.90
C VAL A 370 22.18 -7.19 6.53
N GLU A 371 22.16 -7.09 7.86
CA GLU A 371 22.08 -5.82 8.58
C GLU A 371 23.22 -4.86 8.18
N THR A 372 24.45 -5.37 8.13
CA THR A 372 25.62 -4.58 7.70
C THR A 372 25.45 -4.07 6.28
N ALA A 373 24.97 -4.90 5.35
CA ALA A 373 24.76 -4.53 3.96
C ALA A 373 23.72 -3.42 3.81
N LEU A 374 22.57 -3.53 4.52
CA LEU A 374 21.52 -2.52 4.54
C LEU A 374 22.04 -1.17 5.08
N LYS A 375 22.74 -1.18 6.20
CA LYS A 375 23.30 0.03 6.83
C LYS A 375 24.37 0.69 5.97
N ASN A 376 25.22 -0.10 5.31
CA ASN A 376 26.28 0.41 4.42
C ASN A 376 25.70 0.96 3.09
N ALA A 377 24.60 0.43 2.61
CA ALA A 377 23.92 0.93 1.43
C ALA A 377 23.09 2.20 1.72
N ALA A 378 22.65 2.40 2.97
CA ALA A 378 21.76 3.49 3.35
C ALA A 378 22.29 4.87 2.94
N LYS A 379 21.39 5.70 2.41
CA LYS A 379 21.69 7.09 2.01
C LYS A 379 21.54 8.05 3.19
N LYS A 380 22.36 9.10 3.22
CA LYS A 380 22.26 10.21 4.16
C LYS A 380 21.57 11.39 3.49
N PRO A 381 20.25 11.61 3.67
CA PRO A 381 19.50 12.66 2.98
C PRO A 381 19.77 14.08 3.51
N GLY A 382 20.67 14.25 4.48
CA GLY A 382 20.97 15.53 5.10
C GLY A 382 20.07 15.89 6.29
N THR A 383 19.00 15.16 6.54
CA THR A 383 18.11 15.34 7.69
C THR A 383 18.65 14.64 8.94
N LYS A 384 18.18 15.10 10.10
CA LYS A 384 18.57 14.55 11.40
C LYS A 384 17.36 13.98 12.14
N SER A 385 17.60 12.92 12.90
CA SER A 385 16.67 12.40 13.89
C SER A 385 16.56 13.38 15.08
N LYS A 386 15.52 13.21 15.89
CA LYS A 386 15.28 14.02 17.11
C LYS A 386 16.40 13.94 18.15
N ASP A 387 17.24 12.91 18.10
CA ASP A 387 18.44 12.79 18.95
C ASP A 387 19.70 13.40 18.30
N GLY A 388 19.55 14.11 17.18
CA GLY A 388 20.66 14.79 16.48
C GLY A 388 21.46 13.92 15.52
N ARG A 389 21.28 12.60 15.51
CA ARG A 389 21.97 11.70 14.58
C ARG A 389 21.51 11.93 13.14
N ALA A 390 22.43 11.78 12.20
CA ALA A 390 22.09 11.74 10.78
C ALA A 390 21.14 10.56 10.50
N ILE A 391 20.06 10.81 9.76
CA ILE A 391 19.18 9.78 9.27
C ILE A 391 19.96 8.92 8.27
N LEU A 392 19.94 7.61 8.48
CA LEU A 392 20.40 6.59 7.53
C LEU A 392 19.15 6.03 6.84
N LEU A 393 18.80 6.59 5.69
CA LEU A 393 17.62 6.19 4.95
C LEU A 393 17.91 4.95 4.12
N GLU A 394 17.07 3.94 4.25
CA GLU A 394 17.16 2.71 3.47
C GLU A 394 17.32 2.98 1.96
N TYR A 395 18.21 2.20 1.35
CA TYR A 395 18.47 2.21 -0.08
C TYR A 395 18.75 0.79 -0.58
N VAL A 396 17.98 0.33 -1.55
CA VAL A 396 18.07 -1.03 -2.10
C VAL A 396 18.43 -1.09 -3.58
N GLY A 397 18.63 0.04 -4.24
CA GLY A 397 18.89 0.12 -5.69
C GLY A 397 20.18 -0.57 -6.16
N ARG A 398 20.97 -1.13 -5.22
CA ARG A 398 22.17 -1.92 -5.54
C ARG A 398 22.03 -3.41 -5.25
N PHE A 399 20.86 -3.86 -4.77
CA PHE A 399 20.59 -5.24 -4.39
C PHE A 399 19.90 -6.03 -5.50
#